data_4d5d6465e65a10d61035a4a0f3ab798b
#
_entry.id   4d5d6465e65a10d61035a4a0f3ab798b
#
_cell.length_a   1.000
_cell.length_b   1.000
_cell.length_c   1.000
_cell.angle_alpha   90.00
_cell.angle_beta   90.00
_cell.angle_gamma   90.00
#
_symmetry.space_group_name_H-M   'P 1'
#
loop_
_entity.id
_entity.type
_entity.pdbx_description
1 polymer ?
#
loop_
_entity_poly.entity_id
_entity_poly.type
_entity_poly.pdbx_seq_one_letter_code
_entity_poly.pdbx_strand_id
1 'polypeptide(L)'
;MKPTLFLLAAGMGSRYGGLKQLDGLGPNGETIMDYSIYDAINAGFGKLVFVIRKDFEQDFRDKIISKYEGHIPCELVFQSIDDLPEGFTCPEGRTKPWGTNHAVMMGADVIKEPFAVINCDDFYGRDSFQVMGKFLAALPEGSKNVYSMVGFRIGNTLSESGTVSRGLCGTDANNLLTSVVERTKIQRMDGEVKYIDDNGEWTATPETTPVSMNFWGFTPDYFAYSAEFFKSFLLSLIHISEPTRPE
;
A
#
# COMPACT_ATOMS: atom_id res chain seq x y z
N MET A 1 5.16 21.93 -2.13
CA MET A 1 5.04 21.38 -0.75
C MET A 1 5.79 20.06 -0.69
N LYS A 2 6.43 19.70 0.43
CA LYS A 2 7.08 18.38 0.53
C LYS A 2 6.01 17.32 0.78
N PRO A 3 5.96 16.23 0.00
CA PRO A 3 4.98 15.17 0.21
C PRO A 3 5.28 14.30 1.44
N THR A 4 4.27 13.60 1.93
CA THR A 4 4.40 12.59 3.00
C THR A 4 4.55 11.20 2.38
N LEU A 5 5.43 10.37 2.96
CA LEU A 5 5.44 8.93 2.72
C LEU A 5 4.64 8.23 3.82
N PHE A 6 3.62 7.47 3.41
CA PHE A 6 2.76 6.70 4.30
C PHE A 6 3.03 5.20 4.13
N LEU A 7 3.57 4.57 5.18
CA LEU A 7 4.00 3.18 5.15
C LEU A 7 2.97 2.27 5.83
N LEU A 8 2.51 1.27 5.11
CA LEU A 8 1.54 0.30 5.61
C LEU A 8 2.25 -0.84 6.34
N ALA A 9 2.26 -0.76 7.67
CA ALA A 9 2.94 -1.71 8.55
C ALA A 9 2.01 -2.46 9.51
N ALA A 10 0.68 -2.24 9.45
CA ALA A 10 -0.29 -2.90 10.33
C ALA A 10 -0.44 -4.42 10.09
N GLY A 11 -0.04 -4.90 8.90
CA GLY A 11 0.01 -6.33 8.57
C GLY A 11 1.22 -7.06 9.15
N MET A 12 2.20 -6.33 9.70
CA MET A 12 3.41 -6.91 10.29
C MET A 12 3.06 -7.75 11.52
N GLY A 13 3.60 -8.95 11.58
CA GLY A 13 3.43 -9.85 12.73
C GLY A 13 2.23 -10.80 12.67
N SER A 14 1.26 -10.61 11.77
CA SER A 14 0.06 -11.47 11.71
C SER A 14 0.33 -12.93 11.32
N ARG A 15 1.43 -13.20 10.61
CA ARG A 15 1.78 -14.56 10.12
C ARG A 15 2.77 -15.31 11.01
N TYR A 16 3.55 -14.62 11.86
CA TYR A 16 4.70 -15.20 12.58
C TYR A 16 4.76 -14.85 14.06
N GLY A 17 3.72 -14.23 14.64
CA GLY A 17 3.65 -13.93 16.09
C GLY A 17 4.69 -12.94 16.60
N GLY A 18 5.28 -12.11 15.73
CA GLY A 18 6.28 -11.11 16.11
C GLY A 18 6.75 -10.23 14.94
N LEU A 19 7.55 -9.23 15.26
CA LEU A 19 8.09 -8.24 14.32
C LEU A 19 9.26 -8.78 13.47
N LYS A 20 9.24 -10.04 13.02
CA LYS A 20 10.30 -10.62 12.19
C LYS A 20 10.58 -9.86 10.88
N GLN A 21 9.63 -9.05 10.42
CA GLN A 21 9.82 -8.15 9.28
C GLN A 21 10.71 -6.94 9.62
N LEU A 22 11.03 -6.77 10.91
CA LEU A 22 12.05 -5.82 11.37
C LEU A 22 13.43 -6.48 11.49
N ASP A 23 13.57 -7.76 11.14
CA ASP A 23 14.90 -8.39 11.07
C ASP A 23 15.66 -7.79 9.90
N GLY A 24 16.87 -7.32 10.19
CA GLY A 24 17.72 -6.69 9.20
C GLY A 24 18.17 -7.70 8.14
N LEU A 25 18.00 -7.34 6.89
CA LEU A 25 18.45 -8.10 5.71
C LEU A 25 19.72 -7.47 5.10
N GLY A 26 19.94 -6.20 5.38
CA GLY A 26 21.11 -5.47 4.91
C GLY A 26 22.38 -5.78 5.69
N PRO A 27 23.56 -5.40 5.16
CA PRO A 27 24.87 -5.72 5.75
C PRO A 27 25.08 -5.10 7.14
N ASN A 28 24.37 -4.04 7.51
CA ASN A 28 24.42 -3.41 8.82
C ASN A 28 23.12 -3.56 9.61
N GLY A 29 22.25 -4.51 9.22
CA GLY A 29 20.97 -4.75 9.87
C GLY A 29 19.83 -3.88 9.35
N GLU A 30 19.96 -3.30 8.15
CA GLU A 30 18.86 -2.54 7.53
C GLU A 30 17.72 -3.48 7.15
N THR A 31 16.50 -3.04 7.40
CA THR A 31 15.26 -3.68 6.92
C THR A 31 14.94 -3.23 5.49
N ILE A 32 14.04 -3.94 4.79
CA ILE A 32 13.53 -3.48 3.47
C ILE A 32 12.95 -2.08 3.58
N MET A 33 12.24 -1.79 4.66
CA MET A 33 11.66 -0.48 4.93
C MET A 33 12.72 0.63 5.06
N ASP A 34 13.88 0.34 5.65
CA ASP A 34 14.96 1.32 5.79
C ASP A 34 15.47 1.79 4.41
N TYR A 35 15.55 0.91 3.41
CA TYR A 35 15.88 1.29 2.03
C TYR A 35 14.81 2.21 1.42
N SER A 36 13.53 1.88 1.60
CA SER A 36 12.42 2.71 1.13
C SER A 36 12.43 4.10 1.77
N ILE A 37 12.68 4.18 3.08
CA ILE A 37 12.77 5.46 3.80
C ILE A 37 13.97 6.29 3.33
N TYR A 38 15.12 5.66 3.17
CA TYR A 38 16.33 6.33 2.66
C TYR A 38 16.08 6.93 1.27
N ASP A 39 15.49 6.16 0.37
CA ASP A 39 15.16 6.61 -0.99
C ASP A 39 14.12 7.73 -0.99
N ALA A 40 13.11 7.66 -0.11
CA ALA A 40 12.09 8.70 0.04
C ALA A 40 12.69 10.03 0.55
N ILE A 41 13.55 9.98 1.55
CA ILE A 41 14.24 11.18 2.07
C ILE A 41 15.04 11.84 0.93
N ASN A 42 15.81 11.06 0.16
CA ASN A 42 16.58 11.56 -0.97
C ASN A 42 15.71 12.05 -2.14
N ALA A 43 14.49 11.55 -2.26
CA ALA A 43 13.50 12.01 -3.24
C ALA A 43 12.72 13.27 -2.79
N GLY A 44 12.99 13.80 -1.59
CA GLY A 44 12.42 15.05 -1.10
C GLY A 44 11.11 14.90 -0.31
N PHE A 45 10.74 13.70 0.12
CA PHE A 45 9.66 13.53 1.09
C PHE A 45 10.00 14.24 2.40
N GLY A 46 9.02 14.87 3.03
CA GLY A 46 9.21 15.75 4.18
C GLY A 46 8.68 15.19 5.50
N LYS A 47 7.94 14.09 5.46
CA LYS A 47 7.36 13.44 6.63
C LYS A 47 7.15 11.95 6.36
N LEU A 48 7.31 11.13 7.39
CA LEU A 48 6.96 9.72 7.40
C LEU A 48 5.74 9.51 8.31
N VAL A 49 4.77 8.77 7.82
CA VAL A 49 3.63 8.31 8.62
C VAL A 49 3.62 6.78 8.53
N PHE A 50 3.42 6.11 9.65
CA PHE A 50 3.35 4.66 9.70
C PHE A 50 2.01 4.24 10.28
N VAL A 51 1.29 3.37 9.60
CA VAL A 51 0.14 2.71 10.19
C VAL A 51 0.57 1.35 10.74
N ILE A 52 0.37 1.17 12.03
CA ILE A 52 0.72 -0.04 12.78
C ILE A 52 -0.47 -0.51 13.63
N ARG A 53 -0.34 -1.68 14.24
CA ARG A 53 -1.23 -2.08 15.32
C ARG A 53 -0.73 -1.47 16.63
N LYS A 54 -1.66 -1.10 17.51
CA LYS A 54 -1.34 -0.42 18.79
C LYS A 54 -0.44 -1.26 19.71
N ASP A 55 -0.61 -2.58 19.69
CA ASP A 55 0.17 -3.51 20.51
C ASP A 55 1.66 -3.56 20.16
N PHE A 56 2.06 -3.05 18.97
CA PHE A 56 3.45 -2.97 18.54
C PHE A 56 4.08 -1.58 18.71
N GLU A 57 3.38 -0.62 19.29
CA GLU A 57 3.85 0.78 19.33
C GLU A 57 5.24 0.93 19.93
N GLN A 58 5.48 0.36 21.13
CA GLN A 58 6.76 0.54 21.82
C GLN A 58 7.92 -0.08 21.04
N ASP A 59 7.77 -1.32 20.60
CA ASP A 59 8.79 -2.00 19.80
C ASP A 59 9.10 -1.26 18.50
N PHE A 60 8.06 -0.71 17.85
CA PHE A 60 8.22 0.03 16.61
C PHE A 60 8.93 1.38 16.83
N ARG A 61 8.63 2.08 17.93
CA ARG A 61 9.34 3.30 18.33
C ARG A 61 10.82 3.01 18.57
N ASP A 62 11.12 1.98 19.35
CA ASP A 62 12.49 1.64 19.73
C ASP A 62 13.34 1.16 18.55
N LYS A 63 12.77 0.38 17.63
CA LYS A 63 13.52 -0.27 16.54
C LYS A 63 13.52 0.52 15.23
N ILE A 64 12.48 1.31 14.96
CA ILE A 64 12.30 2.01 13.68
C ILE A 64 12.36 3.51 13.86
N ILE A 65 11.43 4.09 14.64
CA ILE A 65 11.33 5.55 14.75
C ILE A 65 12.63 6.15 15.27
N SER A 66 13.27 5.53 16.26
CA SER A 66 14.54 5.98 16.84
C SER A 66 15.66 6.18 15.81
N LYS A 67 15.66 5.43 14.70
CA LYS A 67 16.64 5.56 13.62
C LYS A 67 16.50 6.90 12.85
N TYR A 68 15.30 7.46 12.84
CA TYR A 68 14.95 8.63 12.01
C TYR A 68 14.72 9.90 12.82
N GLU A 69 14.74 9.81 14.15
CA GLU A 69 14.65 10.96 15.04
C GLU A 69 15.72 12.01 14.71
N GLY A 70 15.30 13.27 14.54
CA GLY A 70 16.18 14.36 14.14
C GLY A 70 16.53 14.44 12.64
N HIS A 71 16.17 13.43 11.84
CA HIS A 71 16.39 13.43 10.40
C HIS A 71 15.15 13.81 9.60
N ILE A 72 13.99 13.29 9.98
CA ILE A 72 12.71 13.57 9.33
C ILE A 72 11.57 13.40 10.35
N PRO A 73 10.53 14.25 10.33
CA PRO A 73 9.33 14.05 11.15
C PRO A 73 8.69 12.69 10.93
N CYS A 74 8.38 11.97 12.03
CA CYS A 74 7.76 10.66 12.02
C CYS A 74 6.49 10.67 12.86
N GLU A 75 5.39 10.15 12.32
CA GLU A 75 4.12 9.99 13.04
C GLU A 75 3.64 8.55 12.97
N LEU A 76 3.00 8.09 14.04
CA LEU A 76 2.34 6.79 14.12
C LEU A 76 0.84 6.98 14.12
N VAL A 77 0.15 6.19 13.31
CA VAL A 77 -1.30 6.03 13.36
C VAL A 77 -1.61 4.54 13.56
N PHE A 78 -2.76 4.25 14.11
CA PHE A 78 -3.09 2.90 14.53
C PHE A 78 -4.28 2.37 13.75
N GLN A 79 -4.22 1.11 13.36
CA GLN A 79 -5.34 0.38 12.76
C GLN A 79 -5.85 -0.69 13.72
N SER A 80 -7.12 -0.61 14.10
CA SER A 80 -7.84 -1.66 14.79
C SER A 80 -9.01 -2.15 13.96
N ILE A 81 -9.43 -3.41 14.16
CA ILE A 81 -10.65 -3.95 13.57
C ILE A 81 -11.92 -3.26 14.10
N ASP A 82 -11.81 -2.58 15.24
CA ASP A 82 -12.89 -1.85 15.90
C ASP A 82 -12.98 -0.37 15.45
N ASP A 83 -12.01 0.13 14.66
CA ASP A 83 -12.02 1.48 14.10
C ASP A 83 -13.00 1.56 12.93
N LEU A 84 -14.29 1.63 13.26
CA LEU A 84 -15.39 1.63 12.29
C LEU A 84 -16.15 2.95 12.32
N PRO A 85 -16.77 3.35 11.20
CA PRO A 85 -17.67 4.51 11.17
C PRO A 85 -18.82 4.34 12.16
N GLU A 86 -19.39 5.47 12.60
CA GLU A 86 -20.57 5.48 13.48
C GLU A 86 -21.72 4.63 12.90
N GLY A 87 -22.31 3.80 13.77
CA GLY A 87 -23.40 2.89 13.41
C GLY A 87 -22.94 1.50 12.96
N PHE A 88 -21.62 1.23 12.89
CA PHE A 88 -21.09 -0.09 12.58
C PHE A 88 -20.36 -0.68 13.80
N THR A 89 -20.44 -1.98 13.93
CA THR A 89 -19.73 -2.76 14.96
C THR A 89 -18.95 -3.88 14.30
N CYS A 90 -17.81 -4.23 14.89
CA CYS A 90 -17.02 -5.36 14.41
C CYS A 90 -17.81 -6.67 14.62
N PRO A 91 -18.00 -7.50 13.59
CA PRO A 91 -18.66 -8.80 13.74
C PRO A 91 -17.92 -9.69 14.75
N GLU A 92 -18.69 -10.41 15.57
CA GLU A 92 -18.14 -11.36 16.53
C GLU A 92 -17.24 -12.41 15.84
N GLY A 93 -16.07 -12.66 16.43
CA GLY A 93 -15.10 -13.63 15.90
C GLY A 93 -14.24 -13.10 14.74
N ARG A 94 -14.41 -11.85 14.28
CA ARG A 94 -13.54 -11.28 13.27
C ARG A 94 -12.15 -11.01 13.84
N THR A 95 -11.12 -11.54 13.19
CA THR A 95 -9.71 -11.31 13.53
C THR A 95 -8.92 -10.65 12.39
N LYS A 96 -9.49 -10.66 11.17
CA LYS A 96 -8.80 -10.13 9.99
C LYS A 96 -9.02 -8.61 9.87
N PRO A 97 -7.96 -7.84 9.54
CA PRO A 97 -8.09 -6.41 9.21
C PRO A 97 -9.09 -6.16 8.07
N TRP A 98 -9.59 -4.93 7.98
CA TRP A 98 -10.55 -4.51 6.95
C TRP A 98 -9.93 -4.21 5.59
N GLY A 99 -8.61 -4.42 5.45
CA GLY A 99 -7.88 -4.25 4.20
C GLY A 99 -7.09 -2.95 4.12
N THR A 100 -6.42 -2.78 2.97
CA THR A 100 -5.46 -1.69 2.72
C THR A 100 -6.12 -0.30 2.78
N ASN A 101 -7.32 -0.17 2.18
CA ASN A 101 -8.04 1.11 2.21
C ASN A 101 -8.32 1.58 3.65
N HIS A 102 -8.75 0.69 4.52
CA HIS A 102 -8.97 1.00 5.93
C HIS A 102 -7.68 1.44 6.64
N ALA A 103 -6.54 0.78 6.34
CA ALA A 103 -5.25 1.20 6.87
C ALA A 103 -4.88 2.62 6.43
N VAL A 104 -5.10 2.96 5.15
CA VAL A 104 -4.84 4.31 4.62
C VAL A 104 -5.73 5.36 5.28
N MET A 105 -7.00 5.05 5.57
CA MET A 105 -7.91 5.97 6.26
C MET A 105 -7.39 6.45 7.62
N MET A 106 -6.61 5.65 8.32
CA MET A 106 -6.04 6.02 9.62
C MET A 106 -5.10 7.24 9.54
N GLY A 107 -4.60 7.57 8.35
CA GLY A 107 -3.77 8.75 8.11
C GLY A 107 -4.52 10.08 7.97
N ALA A 108 -5.86 10.07 7.92
CA ALA A 108 -6.68 11.24 7.58
C ALA A 108 -6.45 12.45 8.48
N ASP A 109 -6.20 12.24 9.77
CA ASP A 109 -6.02 13.32 10.73
C ASP A 109 -4.62 13.95 10.69
N VAL A 110 -3.61 13.19 10.28
CA VAL A 110 -2.20 13.61 10.33
C VAL A 110 -1.61 13.96 8.96
N ILE A 111 -2.24 13.55 7.85
CA ILE A 111 -1.76 13.83 6.49
C ILE A 111 -2.67 14.88 5.84
N LYS A 112 -2.14 16.07 5.59
CA LYS A 112 -2.87 17.21 4.98
C LYS A 112 -2.24 17.67 3.67
N GLU A 113 -1.06 17.18 3.34
CA GLU A 113 -0.30 17.39 2.11
C GLU A 113 -0.45 16.21 1.15
N PRO A 114 -0.09 16.36 -0.16
CA PRO A 114 0.01 15.22 -1.07
C PRO A 114 0.90 14.12 -0.48
N PHE A 115 0.51 12.87 -0.66
CA PHE A 115 1.20 11.75 -0.03
C PHE A 115 1.31 10.52 -0.93
N ALA A 116 2.32 9.72 -0.68
CA ALA A 116 2.47 8.42 -1.30
C ALA A 116 2.25 7.31 -0.27
N VAL A 117 1.64 6.21 -0.71
CA VAL A 117 1.40 5.00 0.08
C VAL A 117 2.23 3.87 -0.46
N ILE A 118 2.91 3.14 0.43
CA ILE A 118 3.67 1.93 0.10
C ILE A 118 3.44 0.83 1.16
N ASN A 119 3.70 -0.42 0.77
CA ASN A 119 3.87 -1.50 1.72
C ASN A 119 5.26 -1.40 2.38
N CYS A 120 5.37 -1.73 3.65
CA CYS A 120 6.63 -1.65 4.38
C CYS A 120 7.61 -2.82 4.08
N ASP A 121 7.12 -3.89 3.48
CA ASP A 121 7.84 -5.15 3.22
C ASP A 121 8.15 -5.40 1.74
N ASP A 122 7.86 -4.43 0.87
CA ASP A 122 8.21 -4.47 -0.55
C ASP A 122 9.43 -3.57 -0.85
N PHE A 123 10.26 -4.01 -1.80
CA PHE A 123 11.38 -3.21 -2.32
C PHE A 123 10.97 -2.52 -3.63
N TYR A 124 11.00 -1.19 -3.64
CA TYR A 124 10.50 -0.39 -4.76
C TYR A 124 11.60 0.21 -5.64
N GLY A 125 12.80 0.37 -5.10
CA GLY A 125 13.94 0.97 -5.80
C GLY A 125 13.88 2.51 -5.87
N ARG A 126 15.06 3.10 -5.95
CA ARG A 126 15.29 4.55 -5.86
C ARG A 126 14.49 5.39 -6.85
N ASP A 127 14.45 4.96 -8.12
CA ASP A 127 13.82 5.73 -9.20
C ASP A 127 12.31 5.89 -8.97
N SER A 128 11.66 4.89 -8.36
CA SER A 128 10.24 4.93 -8.02
C SER A 128 9.92 6.08 -7.06
N PHE A 129 10.75 6.27 -6.03
CA PHE A 129 10.60 7.37 -5.07
C PHE A 129 10.89 8.73 -5.72
N GLN A 130 11.91 8.81 -6.59
CA GLN A 130 12.24 10.05 -7.29
C GLN A 130 11.10 10.52 -8.20
N VAL A 131 10.52 9.60 -8.99
CA VAL A 131 9.41 9.92 -9.89
C VAL A 131 8.18 10.35 -9.10
N MET A 132 7.78 9.59 -8.07
CA MET A 132 6.62 9.89 -7.23
C MET A 132 6.83 11.17 -6.42
N GLY A 133 7.97 11.33 -5.76
CA GLY A 133 8.28 12.52 -4.97
C GLY A 133 8.27 13.79 -5.81
N LYS A 134 8.88 13.75 -7.02
CA LYS A 134 8.87 14.87 -7.96
C LYS A 134 7.45 15.21 -8.44
N PHE A 135 6.63 14.20 -8.76
CA PHE A 135 5.25 14.39 -9.18
C PHE A 135 4.43 15.06 -8.09
N LEU A 136 4.42 14.52 -6.88
CA LEU A 136 3.63 15.04 -5.77
C LEU A 136 4.08 16.45 -5.33
N ALA A 137 5.39 16.71 -5.32
CA ALA A 137 5.94 18.02 -4.96
C ALA A 137 5.59 19.11 -5.97
N ALA A 138 5.37 18.75 -7.25
CA ALA A 138 5.01 19.67 -8.31
C ALA A 138 3.52 20.05 -8.34
N LEU A 139 2.67 19.35 -7.57
CA LEU A 139 1.24 19.66 -7.52
C LEU A 139 1.02 21.04 -6.91
N PRO A 140 0.18 21.89 -7.54
CA PRO A 140 -0.23 23.16 -6.95
C PRO A 140 -0.87 22.98 -5.58
N GLU A 141 -0.71 23.98 -4.71
CA GLU A 141 -1.37 23.98 -3.41
C GLU A 141 -2.90 23.91 -3.57
N GLY A 142 -3.55 23.05 -2.77
CA GLY A 142 -4.99 22.84 -2.85
C GLY A 142 -5.44 21.95 -4.00
N SER A 143 -4.52 21.30 -4.75
CA SER A 143 -4.88 20.30 -5.76
C SER A 143 -5.78 19.21 -5.17
N LYS A 144 -6.79 18.80 -5.94
CA LYS A 144 -7.77 17.76 -5.59
C LYS A 144 -7.95 16.80 -6.76
N ASN A 145 -8.38 15.58 -6.46
CA ASN A 145 -8.68 14.54 -7.45
C ASN A 145 -7.48 14.24 -8.38
N VAL A 146 -6.26 14.34 -7.83
CA VAL A 146 -5.05 13.98 -8.55
C VAL A 146 -4.45 12.76 -7.89
N TYR A 147 -4.53 11.64 -8.60
CA TYR A 147 -4.04 10.35 -8.14
C TYR A 147 -3.03 9.81 -9.13
N SER A 148 -2.05 9.08 -8.65
CA SER A 148 -0.97 8.51 -9.46
C SER A 148 -0.56 7.15 -8.92
N MET A 149 0.13 6.39 -9.74
CA MET A 149 0.71 5.10 -9.36
C MET A 149 2.06 4.94 -10.05
N VAL A 150 3.01 4.34 -9.37
CA VAL A 150 4.22 3.85 -10.03
C VAL A 150 3.91 2.50 -10.65
N GLY A 151 3.92 2.44 -11.97
CA GLY A 151 3.81 1.19 -12.73
C GLY A 151 5.18 0.52 -12.85
N PHE A 152 5.28 -0.71 -12.37
CA PHE A 152 6.50 -1.52 -12.48
C PHE A 152 6.42 -2.40 -13.72
N ARG A 153 7.55 -2.65 -14.37
CA ARG A 153 7.58 -3.64 -15.46
C ARG A 153 7.45 -5.04 -14.85
N ILE A 154 6.49 -5.82 -15.32
CA ILE A 154 6.19 -7.15 -14.77
C ILE A 154 7.43 -8.04 -14.72
N GLY A 155 8.28 -8.00 -15.74
CA GLY A 155 9.51 -8.79 -15.81
C GLY A 155 10.50 -8.54 -14.68
N ASN A 156 10.45 -7.34 -14.05
CA ASN A 156 11.30 -6.97 -12.92
C ASN A 156 10.69 -7.33 -11.55
N THR A 157 9.48 -7.90 -11.53
CA THR A 157 8.74 -8.18 -10.28
C THR A 157 8.48 -9.66 -10.04
N LEU A 158 9.11 -10.52 -10.82
CA LEU A 158 8.97 -11.97 -10.71
C LEU A 158 9.83 -12.54 -9.59
N SER A 159 9.47 -13.75 -9.17
CA SER A 159 10.24 -14.56 -8.22
C SER A 159 10.90 -15.73 -8.95
N GLU A 160 12.10 -16.08 -8.55
CA GLU A 160 12.77 -17.32 -8.99
C GLU A 160 12.18 -18.57 -8.31
N SER A 161 11.46 -18.39 -7.20
CA SER A 161 10.95 -19.45 -6.34
C SER A 161 9.43 -19.65 -6.45
N GLY A 162 8.84 -19.47 -7.64
CA GLY A 162 7.42 -19.74 -7.86
C GLY A 162 6.63 -18.55 -8.41
N THR A 163 5.30 -18.64 -8.34
CA THR A 163 4.41 -17.62 -8.88
C THR A 163 4.30 -16.40 -7.96
N VAL A 164 4.06 -15.24 -8.56
CA VAL A 164 3.73 -13.99 -7.84
C VAL A 164 2.32 -13.52 -8.18
N SER A 165 1.75 -12.64 -7.34
CA SER A 165 0.49 -11.95 -7.60
C SER A 165 0.75 -10.48 -7.88
N ARG A 166 0.15 -9.92 -8.95
CA ARG A 166 0.29 -8.50 -9.31
C ARG A 166 -1.02 -7.97 -9.91
N GLY A 167 -1.28 -6.70 -9.70
CA GLY A 167 -2.32 -5.99 -10.45
C GLY A 167 -1.80 -5.59 -11.83
N LEU A 168 -2.21 -6.28 -12.90
CA LEU A 168 -1.90 -5.88 -14.27
C LEU A 168 -2.65 -4.59 -14.60
N CYS A 169 -1.92 -3.59 -15.07
CA CYS A 169 -2.44 -2.25 -15.34
C CYS A 169 -2.68 -2.05 -16.83
N GLY A 170 -3.90 -1.62 -17.17
CA GLY A 170 -4.20 -1.05 -18.46
C GLY A 170 -4.00 0.47 -18.42
N THR A 171 -3.43 1.05 -19.47
CA THR A 171 -3.25 2.50 -19.61
C THR A 171 -3.72 2.97 -20.98
N ASP A 172 -4.17 4.21 -21.06
CA ASP A 172 -4.46 4.88 -22.33
C ASP A 172 -3.20 5.48 -22.99
N ALA A 173 -3.37 6.15 -24.13
CA ALA A 173 -2.27 6.77 -24.87
C ALA A 173 -1.58 7.92 -24.11
N ASN A 174 -2.19 8.44 -23.05
CA ASN A 174 -1.64 9.49 -22.18
C ASN A 174 -1.02 8.92 -20.90
N ASN A 175 -0.87 7.60 -20.80
CA ASN A 175 -0.45 6.87 -19.60
C ASN A 175 -1.40 7.06 -18.40
N LEU A 176 -2.68 7.35 -18.65
CA LEU A 176 -3.67 7.34 -17.59
C LEU A 176 -4.14 5.91 -17.34
N LEU A 177 -4.22 5.53 -16.06
CA LEU A 177 -4.67 4.21 -15.64
C LEU A 177 -6.15 4.01 -16.00
N THR A 178 -6.44 2.96 -16.77
CA THR A 178 -7.81 2.61 -17.19
C THR A 178 -8.34 1.37 -16.49
N SER A 179 -7.46 0.48 -16.06
CA SER A 179 -7.83 -0.75 -15.35
C SER A 179 -6.69 -1.28 -14.49
N VAL A 180 -7.04 -2.00 -13.44
CA VAL A 180 -6.12 -2.85 -12.67
C VAL A 180 -6.80 -4.19 -12.47
N VAL A 181 -6.19 -5.26 -13.00
CA VAL A 181 -6.73 -6.62 -12.88
C VAL A 181 -5.74 -7.48 -12.10
N GLU A 182 -6.15 -7.95 -10.93
CA GLU A 182 -5.29 -8.82 -10.14
C GLU A 182 -5.13 -10.19 -10.80
N ARG A 183 -3.87 -10.60 -10.97
CA ARG A 183 -3.48 -11.95 -11.44
C ARG A 183 -2.64 -12.61 -10.34
N THR A 184 -3.11 -13.76 -9.87
CA THR A 184 -2.55 -14.43 -8.69
C THR A 184 -1.50 -15.49 -9.01
N LYS A 185 -1.28 -15.79 -10.27
CA LYS A 185 -0.28 -16.76 -10.73
C LYS A 185 0.46 -16.20 -11.92
N ILE A 186 1.59 -15.57 -11.66
CA ILE A 186 2.46 -15.00 -12.69
C ILE A 186 3.84 -15.57 -12.50
N GLN A 187 4.47 -16.05 -13.55
CA GLN A 187 5.84 -16.56 -13.53
C GLN A 187 6.48 -16.53 -14.92
N ARG A 188 7.78 -16.77 -14.97
CA ARG A 188 8.50 -16.99 -16.23
C ARG A 188 8.42 -18.46 -16.61
N MET A 189 7.96 -18.74 -17.83
CA MET A 189 7.86 -20.08 -18.40
C MET A 189 8.37 -20.02 -19.86
N ASP A 190 9.29 -20.91 -20.21
CA ASP A 190 9.86 -20.99 -21.58
C ASP A 190 10.42 -19.67 -22.10
N GLY A 191 10.99 -18.84 -21.22
CA GLY A 191 11.57 -17.54 -21.54
C GLY A 191 10.56 -16.38 -21.63
N GLU A 192 9.25 -16.65 -21.48
CA GLU A 192 8.19 -15.66 -21.52
C GLU A 192 7.56 -15.45 -20.14
N VAL A 193 7.06 -14.24 -19.88
CA VAL A 193 6.20 -13.99 -18.70
C VAL A 193 4.79 -14.43 -19.03
N LYS A 194 4.25 -15.31 -18.19
CA LYS A 194 2.88 -15.83 -18.34
C LYS A 194 2.09 -15.69 -17.05
N TYR A 195 0.78 -15.54 -17.18
CA TYR A 195 -0.17 -15.53 -16.07
C TYR A 195 -1.37 -16.42 -16.40
N ILE A 196 -2.11 -16.86 -15.38
CA ILE A 196 -3.38 -17.56 -15.59
C ILE A 196 -4.48 -16.52 -15.79
N ASP A 197 -5.17 -16.61 -16.93
CA ASP A 197 -6.31 -15.76 -17.28
C ASP A 197 -7.62 -16.21 -16.61
N ASP A 198 -8.72 -15.54 -16.94
CA ASP A 198 -10.03 -15.83 -16.36
C ASP A 198 -10.63 -17.17 -16.79
N ASN A 199 -10.09 -17.78 -17.87
CA ASN A 199 -10.47 -19.12 -18.34
C ASN A 199 -9.62 -20.22 -17.70
N GLY A 200 -8.63 -19.86 -16.89
CA GLY A 200 -7.68 -20.80 -16.29
C GLY A 200 -6.50 -21.18 -17.19
N GLU A 201 -6.30 -20.47 -18.29
CA GLU A 201 -5.27 -20.76 -19.27
C GLU A 201 -4.04 -19.87 -19.09
N TRP A 202 -2.84 -20.43 -19.39
CA TRP A 202 -1.61 -19.67 -19.36
C TRP A 202 -1.51 -18.73 -20.56
N THR A 203 -1.56 -17.43 -20.31
CA THR A 203 -1.51 -16.37 -21.31
C THR A 203 -0.20 -15.59 -21.19
N ALA A 204 0.53 -15.43 -22.30
CA ALA A 204 1.77 -14.66 -22.34
C ALA A 204 1.49 -13.14 -22.27
N THR A 205 2.41 -12.41 -21.66
CA THR A 205 2.38 -10.94 -21.61
C THR A 205 3.79 -10.38 -21.79
N PRO A 206 3.94 -9.20 -22.42
CA PRO A 206 5.25 -8.57 -22.54
C PRO A 206 5.90 -8.30 -21.19
N GLU A 207 7.22 -8.45 -21.08
CA GLU A 207 7.97 -8.13 -19.86
C GLU A 207 7.83 -6.65 -19.41
N THR A 208 7.48 -5.79 -20.35
CA THR A 208 7.25 -4.36 -20.11
C THR A 208 5.86 -4.02 -19.64
N THR A 209 4.94 -4.99 -19.57
CA THR A 209 3.57 -4.78 -19.08
C THR A 209 3.60 -4.11 -17.70
N PRO A 210 2.90 -2.97 -17.52
CA PRO A 210 2.88 -2.28 -16.24
C PRO A 210 2.05 -3.05 -15.22
N VAL A 211 2.58 -3.16 -14.01
CA VAL A 211 1.90 -3.78 -12.87
C VAL A 211 1.94 -2.88 -11.64
N SER A 212 0.92 -2.98 -10.81
CA SER A 212 0.90 -2.37 -9.48
C SER A 212 1.63 -3.24 -8.48
N MET A 213 2.46 -2.59 -7.66
CA MET A 213 3.05 -3.13 -6.43
C MET A 213 2.62 -2.30 -5.21
N ASN A 214 1.44 -1.66 -5.28
CA ASN A 214 0.92 -0.80 -4.21
C ASN A 214 1.77 0.44 -3.89
N PHE A 215 2.37 1.05 -4.92
CA PHE A 215 2.99 2.36 -4.78
C PHE A 215 2.09 3.42 -5.41
N TRP A 216 1.26 4.05 -4.58
CA TRP A 216 0.24 5.01 -4.99
C TRP A 216 0.55 6.40 -4.47
N GLY A 217 0.17 7.43 -5.23
CA GLY A 217 0.22 8.84 -4.82
C GLY A 217 -1.17 9.47 -4.87
N PHE A 218 -1.48 10.28 -3.87
CA PHE A 218 -2.80 10.87 -3.66
C PHE A 218 -2.72 12.32 -3.23
N THR A 219 -3.75 13.10 -3.60
CA THR A 219 -4.10 14.34 -2.91
C THR A 219 -4.97 14.05 -1.68
N PRO A 220 -4.96 14.90 -0.62
CA PRO A 220 -5.60 14.59 0.67
C PRO A 220 -7.13 14.39 0.62
N ASP A 221 -7.80 14.86 -0.43
CA ASP A 221 -9.23 14.62 -0.66
C ASP A 221 -9.57 13.13 -0.82
N TYR A 222 -8.58 12.29 -1.13
CA TYR A 222 -8.71 10.83 -1.14
C TYR A 222 -9.32 10.29 0.17
N PHE A 223 -8.99 10.86 1.32
CA PHE A 223 -9.52 10.37 2.60
C PHE A 223 -11.04 10.46 2.70
N ALA A 224 -11.65 11.53 2.16
CA ALA A 224 -13.10 11.67 2.14
C ALA A 224 -13.77 10.59 1.27
N TYR A 225 -13.26 10.39 0.04
CA TYR A 225 -13.76 9.33 -0.85
C TYR A 225 -13.57 7.94 -0.27
N SER A 226 -12.41 7.71 0.34
CA SER A 226 -12.07 6.44 0.99
C SER A 226 -13.05 6.11 2.12
N ALA A 227 -13.43 7.10 2.94
CA ALA A 227 -14.38 6.94 4.03
C ALA A 227 -15.79 6.59 3.52
N GLU A 228 -16.28 7.29 2.49
CA GLU A 228 -17.56 7.00 1.85
C GLU A 228 -17.59 5.61 1.22
N PHE A 229 -16.53 5.26 0.50
CA PHE A 229 -16.40 3.95 -0.12
C PHE A 229 -16.38 2.83 0.94
N PHE A 230 -15.63 3.01 2.03
CA PHE A 230 -15.57 2.04 3.10
C PHE A 230 -16.92 1.83 3.80
N LYS A 231 -17.66 2.91 4.03
CA LYS A 231 -19.04 2.86 4.56
C LYS A 231 -19.95 2.07 3.63
N SER A 232 -19.90 2.32 2.33
CA SER A 232 -20.68 1.59 1.32
C SER A 232 -20.32 0.11 1.29
N PHE A 233 -19.03 -0.22 1.41
CA PHE A 233 -18.54 -1.60 1.52
C PHE A 233 -19.12 -2.30 2.76
N LEU A 234 -19.09 -1.67 3.93
CA LEU A 234 -19.65 -2.23 5.16
C LEU A 234 -21.16 -2.49 5.02
N LEU A 235 -21.92 -1.57 4.41
CA LEU A 235 -23.34 -1.76 4.13
C LEU A 235 -23.59 -2.96 3.23
N SER A 236 -22.75 -3.17 2.22
CA SER A 236 -22.89 -4.33 1.32
C SER A 236 -22.70 -5.65 2.05
N LEU A 237 -21.83 -5.70 3.07
CA LEU A 237 -21.63 -6.91 3.88
C LEU A 237 -22.83 -7.22 4.78
N ILE A 238 -23.54 -6.22 5.28
CA ILE A 238 -24.76 -6.41 6.08
C ILE A 238 -25.84 -7.08 5.22
N HIS A 239 -26.03 -6.64 3.97
CA HIS A 239 -27.01 -7.23 3.06
C HIS A 239 -26.69 -8.67 2.63
N ILE A 240 -25.43 -9.07 2.65
CA ILE A 240 -25.01 -10.45 2.35
C ILE A 240 -25.26 -11.40 3.54
N SER A 241 -25.22 -10.86 4.78
CA SER A 241 -25.36 -11.65 6.01
C SER A 241 -26.79 -11.73 6.55
N GLU A 242 -27.75 -10.95 6.03
CA GLU A 242 -29.17 -11.15 6.32
C GLU A 242 -29.76 -12.23 5.39
N PRO A 243 -30.09 -13.43 5.91
CA PRO A 243 -30.89 -14.35 5.13
C PRO A 243 -32.25 -13.70 4.85
N THR A 244 -32.60 -13.59 3.57
CA THR A 244 -33.98 -13.26 3.16
C THR A 244 -34.93 -14.17 3.97
N ARG A 245 -35.65 -13.60 4.94
CA ARG A 245 -36.78 -14.29 5.55
C ARG A 245 -37.80 -14.56 4.44
N PRO A 246 -38.16 -15.82 4.16
CA PRO A 246 -39.32 -16.06 3.34
C PRO A 246 -40.54 -15.56 4.12
N GLU A 247 -41.34 -14.76 3.47
CA GLU A 247 -42.68 -14.43 3.95
C GLU A 247 -43.56 -15.68 4.01
#